data_1fce101d25a2be19cefc0446e946d7c4
#
_entry.id   1fce101d25a2be19cefc0446e946d7c4
#
_cell.length_a   1.000
_cell.length_b   1.000
_cell.length_c   1.000
_cell.angle_alpha   90.00
_cell.angle_beta   90.00
_cell.angle_gamma   90.00
#
_symmetry.space_group_name_H-M   'P 1'
#
loop_
_entity.id
_entity.type
_entity.pdbx_description
1 polymer ?
#
loop_
_entity_poly.entity_id
_entity_poly.type
_entity_poly.pdbx_seq_one_letter_code
_entity_poly.pdbx_strand_id
1 'polypeptide(L)'
;MLGAITGDIVGSPYEGRRFRTKSLDFSLFGPRTRFTDDTVMTVAVADAILRKVDYAASYREWGRTFPDAGYGYLFKRWLTSPDPKPYNSFGNGSAMRVSPVAYAFNSLDEVLTEAER
;
A
#
# COMPACT_ATOMS: atom_id res chain seq x y z
N MET A 1 -3.91 -10.49 3.97
CA MET A 1 -4.41 -9.30 3.26
C MET A 1 -5.49 -8.54 4.02
N LEU A 2 -6.62 -9.13 4.43
CA LEU A 2 -7.67 -8.39 5.18
C LEU A 2 -7.16 -7.72 6.45
N GLY A 3 -6.27 -8.37 7.21
CA GLY A 3 -5.65 -7.78 8.39
C GLY A 3 -4.83 -6.51 8.10
N ALA A 4 -4.12 -6.47 6.97
CA ALA A 4 -3.36 -5.29 6.56
C ALA A 4 -4.31 -4.11 6.25
N ILE A 5 -5.39 -4.37 5.49
CA ILE A 5 -6.43 -3.37 5.19
C ILE A 5 -7.13 -2.87 6.45
N THR A 6 -7.51 -3.79 7.35
CA THR A 6 -8.14 -3.42 8.62
C THR A 6 -7.17 -2.57 9.48
N GLY A 7 -5.89 -2.96 9.52
CA GLY A 7 -4.84 -2.23 10.23
C GLY A 7 -4.67 -0.80 9.71
N ASP A 8 -4.62 -0.62 8.40
CA ASP A 8 -4.58 0.69 7.74
C ASP A 8 -5.79 1.55 8.15
N ILE A 9 -7.01 1.03 7.98
CA ILE A 9 -8.24 1.77 8.29
C ILE A 9 -8.28 2.18 9.77
N VAL A 10 -8.01 1.24 10.67
CA VAL A 10 -8.00 1.51 12.12
C VAL A 10 -6.86 2.46 12.51
N GLY A 11 -5.69 2.30 11.90
CA GLY A 11 -4.50 3.10 12.17
C GLY A 11 -4.54 4.51 11.59
N SER A 12 -5.28 4.72 10.49
CA SER A 12 -5.26 5.96 9.72
C SER A 12 -5.47 7.26 10.53
N PRO A 13 -6.31 7.33 11.58
CA PRO A 13 -6.45 8.53 12.39
C PRO A 13 -5.21 8.88 13.23
N TYR A 14 -4.31 7.89 13.43
CA TYR A 14 -3.17 7.96 14.34
C TYR A 14 -1.82 8.10 13.63
N GLU A 15 -1.77 8.11 12.30
CA GLU A 15 -0.54 8.25 11.51
C GLU A 15 0.09 9.64 11.62
N GLY A 16 -0.73 10.68 11.77
CA GLY A 16 -0.26 12.05 11.91
C GLY A 16 0.50 12.28 13.22
N ARG A 17 1.61 13.05 13.19
CA ARG A 17 2.40 13.39 14.39
C ARG A 17 1.56 13.91 15.56
N ARG A 18 0.46 14.61 15.28
CA ARG A 18 -0.41 15.24 16.27
C ARG A 18 -1.32 14.26 17.01
N PHE A 19 -1.60 13.10 16.43
CA PHE A 19 -2.62 12.16 16.92
C PHE A 19 -2.06 10.80 17.32
N ARG A 20 -0.73 10.65 17.39
CA ARG A 20 -0.10 9.41 17.81
C ARG A 20 -0.53 9.01 19.20
N THR A 21 -0.90 7.76 19.39
CA THR A 21 -1.20 7.18 20.69
C THR A 21 -0.33 5.96 20.96
N LYS A 22 -0.01 5.71 22.24
CA LYS A 22 0.54 4.46 22.75
C LYS A 22 -0.45 3.77 23.71
N SER A 23 -1.62 4.37 23.91
CA SER A 23 -2.69 3.75 24.69
C SER A 23 -3.25 2.56 23.95
N LEU A 24 -3.59 1.50 24.69
CA LEU A 24 -4.38 0.37 24.19
C LEU A 24 -5.88 0.65 24.22
N ASP A 25 -6.29 1.71 24.91
CA ASP A 25 -7.67 2.17 24.98
C ASP A 25 -7.88 3.27 23.92
N PHE A 26 -8.33 2.85 22.75
CA PHE A 26 -8.69 3.74 21.64
C PHE A 26 -9.83 3.14 20.80
N SER A 27 -10.60 4.01 20.17
CA SER A 27 -11.67 3.58 19.27
C SER A 27 -11.10 2.98 18.00
N LEU A 28 -11.47 1.74 17.67
CA LEU A 28 -11.05 1.08 16.42
C LEU A 28 -11.64 1.77 15.18
N PHE A 29 -12.88 2.23 15.29
CA PHE A 29 -13.56 2.93 14.19
C PHE A 29 -14.17 4.23 14.67
N GLY A 30 -14.12 5.24 13.83
CA GLY A 30 -14.64 6.57 14.14
C GLY A 30 -14.74 7.46 12.91
N PRO A 31 -15.18 8.71 13.04
CA PRO A 31 -15.41 9.61 11.89
C PRO A 31 -14.17 9.92 11.05
N ARG A 32 -12.98 9.65 11.56
CA ARG A 32 -11.70 9.89 10.87
C ARG A 32 -11.07 8.62 10.30
N THR A 33 -11.63 7.44 10.56
CA THR A 33 -11.12 6.18 9.99
C THR A 33 -11.41 6.15 8.50
N ARG A 34 -10.37 5.87 7.71
CA ARG A 34 -10.44 5.75 6.26
C ARG A 34 -9.34 4.82 5.77
N PHE A 35 -9.48 4.28 4.59
CA PHE A 35 -8.35 3.63 3.94
C PHE A 35 -7.34 4.68 3.44
N THR A 36 -6.08 4.28 3.34
CA THR A 36 -4.99 5.12 2.84
C THR A 36 -4.28 4.47 1.66
N ASP A 37 -3.12 5.01 1.28
CA ASP A 37 -2.28 4.42 0.24
C ASP A 37 -1.79 3.02 0.59
N ASP A 38 -1.68 2.66 1.86
CA ASP A 38 -1.40 1.28 2.31
C ASP A 38 -2.44 0.30 1.76
N THR A 39 -3.73 0.59 1.92
CA THR A 39 -4.81 -0.23 1.36
C THR A 39 -4.79 -0.22 -0.16
N VAL A 40 -4.74 0.95 -0.79
CA VAL A 40 -4.81 1.07 -2.25
C VAL A 40 -3.68 0.31 -2.91
N MET A 41 -2.45 0.44 -2.42
CA MET A 41 -1.29 -0.26 -2.99
C MET A 41 -1.28 -1.75 -2.66
N THR A 42 -1.80 -2.17 -1.51
CA THR A 42 -2.01 -3.59 -1.18
C THR A 42 -3.00 -4.23 -2.17
N VAL A 43 -4.11 -3.55 -2.46
CA VAL A 43 -5.09 -4.03 -3.46
C VAL A 43 -4.48 -4.03 -4.86
N ALA A 44 -3.69 -3.02 -5.21
CA ALA A 44 -3.00 -2.97 -6.50
C ALA A 44 -2.04 -4.15 -6.72
N VAL A 45 -1.30 -4.58 -5.68
CA VAL A 45 -0.46 -5.79 -5.75
C VAL A 45 -1.31 -7.03 -5.97
N ALA A 46 -2.38 -7.20 -5.19
CA ALA A 46 -3.29 -8.35 -5.34
C ALA A 46 -3.91 -8.40 -6.76
N ASP A 47 -4.36 -7.26 -7.26
CA ASP A 47 -4.94 -7.14 -8.60
C ASP A 47 -3.92 -7.47 -9.70
N ALA A 48 -2.67 -6.99 -9.57
CA ALA A 48 -1.59 -7.30 -10.50
C ALA A 48 -1.34 -8.81 -10.58
N ILE A 49 -1.28 -9.48 -9.44
CA ILE A 49 -1.08 -10.94 -9.37
C ILE A 49 -2.25 -11.68 -10.03
N LEU A 50 -3.49 -11.32 -9.69
CA LEU A 50 -4.70 -11.97 -10.20
C LEU A 50 -4.85 -11.78 -11.72
N ARG A 51 -4.60 -10.58 -12.21
CA ARG A 51 -4.69 -10.23 -13.65
C ARG A 51 -3.45 -10.60 -14.44
N LYS A 52 -2.36 -11.00 -13.77
CA LYS A 52 -1.04 -11.27 -14.39
C LYS A 52 -0.51 -10.08 -15.19
N VAL A 53 -0.64 -8.89 -14.64
CA VAL A 53 -0.13 -7.64 -15.22
C VAL A 53 1.09 -7.13 -14.46
N ASP A 54 1.81 -6.20 -15.05
CA ASP A 54 2.96 -5.54 -14.42
C ASP A 54 2.55 -4.75 -13.17
N TYR A 55 3.34 -4.84 -12.09
CA TYR A 55 3.05 -4.14 -10.84
C TYR A 55 3.02 -2.62 -11.01
N ALA A 56 3.96 -2.07 -11.77
CA ALA A 56 3.99 -0.62 -11.99
C ALA A 56 2.75 -0.15 -12.75
N ALA A 57 2.26 -0.93 -13.71
CA ALA A 57 1.02 -0.65 -14.42
C ALA A 57 -0.19 -0.63 -13.46
N SER A 58 -0.31 -1.65 -12.60
CA SER A 58 -1.37 -1.73 -11.59
C SER A 58 -1.27 -0.59 -10.57
N TYR A 59 -0.08 -0.26 -10.07
CA TYR A 59 0.12 0.88 -9.16
C TYR A 59 -0.36 2.20 -9.78
N ARG A 60 -0.10 2.41 -11.06
CA ARG A 60 -0.52 3.62 -11.76
C ARG A 60 -2.03 3.67 -11.99
N GLU A 61 -2.65 2.54 -12.30
CA GLU A 61 -4.10 2.42 -12.45
C GLU A 61 -4.80 2.75 -11.13
N TRP A 62 -4.46 2.02 -10.06
CA TRP A 62 -5.06 2.20 -8.74
C TRP A 62 -4.73 3.56 -8.10
N GLY A 63 -3.47 4.01 -8.22
CA GLY A 63 -3.05 5.29 -7.69
C GLY A 63 -3.74 6.49 -8.33
N ARG A 64 -4.06 6.41 -9.62
CA ARG A 64 -4.84 7.44 -10.33
C ARG A 64 -6.32 7.38 -10.03
N THR A 65 -6.85 6.20 -9.75
CA THR A 65 -8.25 6.01 -9.35
C THR A 65 -8.50 6.61 -7.96
N PHE A 66 -7.51 6.54 -7.07
CA PHE A 66 -7.60 7.05 -5.69
C PHE A 66 -6.49 8.08 -5.39
N PRO A 67 -6.47 9.26 -6.05
CA PRO A 67 -5.34 10.20 -5.99
C PRO A 67 -5.09 10.80 -4.61
N ASP A 68 -6.10 10.81 -3.75
CA ASP A 68 -6.09 11.44 -2.42
C ASP A 68 -5.84 10.44 -1.28
N ALA A 69 -5.39 9.23 -1.59
CA ALA A 69 -5.17 8.17 -0.59
C ALA A 69 -4.01 8.44 0.39
N GLY A 70 -3.19 9.46 0.17
CA GLY A 70 -2.13 9.82 1.12
C GLY A 70 -0.71 9.56 0.65
N TYR A 71 -0.50 9.23 -0.63
CA TYR A 71 0.82 8.91 -1.20
C TYR A 71 1.90 9.93 -0.86
N GLY A 72 3.11 9.41 -0.64
CA GLY A 72 4.30 10.24 -0.51
C GLY A 72 4.60 11.05 -1.78
N TYR A 73 5.28 12.20 -1.61
CA TYR A 73 5.55 13.16 -2.69
C TYR A 73 6.22 12.54 -3.92
N LEU A 74 7.27 11.73 -3.73
CA LEU A 74 7.98 11.11 -4.85
C LEU A 74 7.09 10.12 -5.61
N PHE A 75 6.26 9.35 -4.89
CA PHE A 75 5.33 8.42 -5.52
C PHE A 75 4.23 9.15 -6.31
N LYS A 76 3.69 10.25 -5.78
CA LYS A 76 2.73 11.10 -6.53
C LYS A 76 3.33 11.60 -7.85
N ARG A 77 4.58 12.06 -7.83
CA ARG A 77 5.28 12.46 -9.07
C ARG A 77 5.46 11.30 -10.03
N TRP A 78 5.81 10.12 -9.53
CA TRP A 78 5.97 8.92 -10.35
C TRP A 78 4.64 8.50 -10.99
N LEU A 79 3.51 8.54 -10.24
CA LEU A 79 2.17 8.21 -10.76
C LEU A 79 1.79 9.06 -11.97
N THR A 80 2.19 10.32 -12.00
CA THR A 80 1.83 11.30 -13.04
C THR A 80 2.88 11.45 -14.13
N SER A 81 4.07 10.85 -13.95
CA SER A 81 5.15 10.91 -14.95
C SER A 81 4.74 10.27 -16.28
N PRO A 82 5.06 10.88 -17.42
CA PRO A 82 4.90 10.25 -18.73
C PRO A 82 5.87 9.07 -18.94
N ASP A 83 7.06 9.12 -18.32
CA ASP A 83 8.11 8.09 -18.35
C ASP A 83 8.49 7.73 -16.90
N PRO A 84 7.71 6.85 -16.23
CA PRO A 84 7.95 6.49 -14.83
C PRO A 84 9.11 5.51 -14.72
N LYS A 85 10.23 5.98 -14.21
CA LYS A 85 11.41 5.15 -13.90
C LYS A 85 11.46 4.80 -12.42
N PRO A 86 12.06 3.66 -12.04
CA PRO A 86 12.37 3.38 -10.65
C PRO A 86 13.15 4.53 -10.00
N TYR A 87 12.90 4.79 -8.75
CA TYR A 87 13.58 5.83 -7.97
C TYR A 87 13.89 5.32 -6.57
N ASN A 88 14.97 5.86 -5.98
CA ASN A 88 15.33 5.51 -4.61
C ASN A 88 14.36 6.18 -3.63
N SER A 89 13.59 5.38 -2.94
CA SER A 89 12.64 5.83 -1.93
C SER A 89 13.19 5.59 -0.52
N PHE A 90 13.00 6.55 0.38
CA PHE A 90 13.23 6.38 1.82
C PHE A 90 11.96 5.97 2.57
N GLY A 91 10.83 5.82 1.88
CA GLY A 91 9.56 5.40 2.46
C GLY A 91 9.43 3.88 2.60
N ASN A 92 8.45 3.44 3.35
CA ASN A 92 8.11 2.03 3.57
C ASN A 92 7.24 1.42 2.47
N GLY A 93 7.10 2.09 1.34
CA GLY A 93 6.13 1.75 0.29
C GLY A 93 6.18 0.31 -0.22
N SER A 94 7.35 -0.31 -0.29
CA SER A 94 7.47 -1.72 -0.67
C SER A 94 6.94 -2.66 0.42
N ALA A 95 7.30 -2.39 1.68
CA ALA A 95 6.92 -3.24 2.82
C ALA A 95 5.40 -3.19 3.09
N MET A 96 4.77 -2.01 3.02
CA MET A 96 3.35 -1.84 3.32
C MET A 96 2.43 -2.63 2.39
N ARG A 97 2.83 -2.86 1.14
CA ARG A 97 1.99 -3.45 0.09
C ARG A 97 2.27 -4.92 -0.22
N VAL A 98 3.32 -5.50 0.36
CA VAL A 98 3.82 -6.84 -0.03
C VAL A 98 2.94 -8.01 0.44
N SER A 99 2.03 -7.78 1.39
CA SER A 99 1.24 -8.85 2.01
C SER A 99 0.51 -9.80 1.03
N PRO A 100 -0.04 -9.36 -0.12
CA PRO A 100 -0.68 -10.28 -1.06
C PRO A 100 0.24 -11.34 -1.64
N VAL A 101 1.53 -11.03 -1.81
CA VAL A 101 2.53 -11.96 -2.34
C VAL A 101 2.62 -13.22 -1.47
N ALA A 102 2.61 -13.07 -0.14
CA ALA A 102 2.67 -14.19 0.79
C ALA A 102 1.46 -15.15 0.72
N TYR A 103 0.35 -14.72 0.14
CA TYR A 103 -0.87 -15.53 -0.02
C TYR A 103 -1.05 -16.09 -1.42
N ALA A 104 -0.28 -15.60 -2.39
CA ALA A 104 -0.46 -15.94 -3.80
C ALA A 104 0.43 -17.09 -4.26
N PHE A 105 1.51 -17.38 -3.54
CA PHE A 105 2.52 -18.37 -3.91
C PHE A 105 2.66 -19.45 -2.84
N ASN A 106 3.11 -20.67 -3.26
CA ASN A 106 3.08 -21.86 -2.41
C ASN A 106 4.43 -22.22 -1.78
N SER A 107 5.52 -21.59 -2.21
CA SER A 107 6.84 -21.82 -1.65
C SER A 107 7.49 -20.51 -1.19
N LEU A 108 8.42 -20.62 -0.23
CA LEU A 108 9.17 -19.46 0.26
C LEU A 108 10.01 -18.84 -0.87
N ASP A 109 10.62 -19.64 -1.71
CA ASP A 109 11.46 -19.16 -2.82
C ASP A 109 10.65 -18.36 -3.85
N GLU A 110 9.43 -18.81 -4.18
CA GLU A 110 8.51 -18.06 -5.04
C GLU A 110 8.11 -16.73 -4.39
N VAL A 111 7.76 -16.74 -3.09
CA VAL A 111 7.37 -15.53 -2.36
C VAL A 111 8.52 -14.53 -2.33
N LEU A 112 9.75 -14.96 -2.04
CA LEU A 112 10.92 -14.07 -2.00
C LEU A 112 11.23 -13.50 -3.39
N THR A 113 11.23 -14.35 -4.41
CA THR A 113 11.47 -13.92 -5.81
C THR A 113 10.44 -12.88 -6.26
N GLU A 114 9.17 -13.11 -5.93
CA GLU A 114 8.10 -12.21 -6.34
C GLU A 114 8.09 -10.91 -5.52
N ALA A 115 8.49 -10.95 -4.24
CA ALA A 115 8.57 -9.77 -3.39
C ALA A 115 9.71 -8.81 -3.79
N GLU A 116 10.72 -9.30 -4.51
CA GLU A 116 11.84 -8.48 -5.02
C GLU A 116 11.49 -7.72 -6.33
N ARG A 117 10.41 -8.10 -7.00
CA ARG A 117 9.95 -7.48 -8.25
C ARG A 117 9.29 -6.13 -8.00
#